data_ea135439afdff3016490759cb2031fe8
#
_entry.id   ea135439afdff3016490759cb2031fe8
#
_cell.length_a   1.000
_cell.length_b   1.000
_cell.length_c   1.000
_cell.angle_alpha   90.00
_cell.angle_beta   90.00
_cell.angle_gamma   90.00
#
_symmetry.space_group_name_H-M   'P 1'
#
loop_
_entity.id
_entity.type
_entity.pdbx_description
1 polymer ?
#
loop_
_entity_poly.entity_id
_entity_poly.type
_entity_poly.pdbx_seq_one_letter_code
_entity_poly.pdbx_strand_id
1 'polypeptide(L)'
;MPNHLKRPIHCTFATAMKQFNVPIIYRSPLIAAVKNKRRQEDKMKKDFSPTLLDFGPLQLYLARHFGFCYGVENAIEIAFRTIDENPGKRIFLLSEMIHNPQVNADLQDRGVQFLQDTYGKQLIPFESLSKNDVVIIPAFGTTLAIEEKLRAIGIPIQRYDTTCPFVEKVWNRSEQIAKKNYTVIVHGKPTHEETRATFSRAAKAAPAVIVNDMAEAVVLGEYITGENKVDDFYSRFAGKYSNGFEVEKDLQQVGVVNQTTMLASDTQDIADFFKQVMIKKYGLDESTVDKHFADTRDTLCYATNDNQSAVYGLLETEADFAIVVGGYNSSNTSHLVELCEERLPTYFINDEDKIISPDEILHYDLHQKLEKQTKGFLPLKQPVKILITSGASCPDALVEGVINKLAGYFNAAIKTGAFIKKFS
;
A
#
# COMPACT_ATOMS: atom_id res chain seq x y z
N MET A 1 4.72 52.14 38.25
CA MET A 1 4.96 51.37 37.04
C MET A 1 4.60 49.91 37.32
N PRO A 2 3.54 49.33 36.76
CA PRO A 2 3.17 47.95 37.04
C PRO A 2 3.80 46.99 36.02
N ASN A 3 4.39 45.91 36.55
CA ASN A 3 4.96 44.79 35.86
C ASN A 3 3.87 44.01 35.08
N HIS A 4 3.99 43.94 33.76
CA HIS A 4 3.23 43.02 32.91
C HIS A 4 3.89 41.64 32.92
N LEU A 5 3.35 40.72 33.72
CA LEU A 5 3.60 39.28 33.61
C LEU A 5 2.97 38.74 32.33
N LYS A 6 3.81 38.40 31.33
CA LYS A 6 3.41 37.60 30.17
C LYS A 6 3.15 36.19 30.64
N ARG A 7 1.88 35.73 30.56
CA ARG A 7 1.50 34.32 30.70
C ARG A 7 1.97 33.56 29.44
N PRO A 8 2.61 32.40 29.57
CA PRO A 8 2.89 31.56 28.43
C PRO A 8 1.58 30.94 27.92
N ILE A 9 1.26 31.17 26.64
CA ILE A 9 0.17 30.49 25.95
C ILE A 9 0.67 29.06 25.66
N HIS A 10 0.27 28.11 26.51
CA HIS A 10 0.37 26.69 26.21
C HIS A 10 -0.69 26.36 25.15
N CYS A 11 -0.28 26.38 23.88
CA CYS A 11 -1.06 25.86 22.80
C CYS A 11 -0.90 24.33 22.78
N THR A 12 -1.75 23.63 23.54
CA THR A 12 -1.91 22.17 23.44
C THR A 12 -2.74 21.86 22.20
N PHE A 13 -2.09 21.79 21.04
CA PHE A 13 -2.67 21.11 19.88
C PHE A 13 -2.56 19.60 20.06
N ALA A 14 -3.43 19.03 20.88
CA ALA A 14 -3.82 17.65 20.73
C ALA A 14 -4.76 17.60 19.53
N THR A 15 -4.22 17.44 18.32
CA THR A 15 -5.00 17.08 17.14
C THR A 15 -5.59 15.70 17.41
N ALA A 16 -6.85 15.65 17.81
CA ALA A 16 -7.61 14.39 17.85
C ALA A 16 -7.52 13.76 16.45
N MET A 17 -6.94 12.57 16.35
CA MET A 17 -6.89 11.85 15.07
C MET A 17 -8.31 11.67 14.58
N LYS A 18 -8.58 12.04 13.32
CA LYS A 18 -9.87 11.88 12.67
C LYS A 18 -10.29 10.40 12.79
N GLN A 19 -11.47 10.15 13.33
CA GLN A 19 -12.09 8.84 13.31
C GLN A 19 -12.97 8.75 12.08
N PHE A 20 -12.79 7.69 11.29
CA PHE A 20 -13.55 7.43 10.08
C PHE A 20 -14.79 6.58 10.39
N ASN A 21 -15.87 6.86 9.69
CA ASN A 21 -17.09 6.06 9.76
C ASN A 21 -17.02 4.87 8.80
N VAL A 22 -16.13 3.92 9.12
CA VAL A 22 -16.00 2.67 8.38
C VAL A 22 -17.12 1.70 8.78
N PRO A 23 -17.76 0.99 7.84
CA PRO A 23 -18.80 0.01 8.13
C PRO A 23 -18.41 -1.01 9.20
N ILE A 24 -19.36 -1.36 10.07
CA ILE A 24 -19.13 -2.25 11.22
C ILE A 24 -18.66 -3.65 10.81
N ILE A 25 -19.06 -4.09 9.62
CA ILE A 25 -18.67 -5.40 9.03
C ILE A 25 -17.17 -5.56 8.83
N TYR A 26 -16.42 -4.46 8.72
CA TYR A 26 -14.95 -4.47 8.58
C TYR A 26 -14.22 -4.38 9.91
N ARG A 27 -14.94 -4.12 11.00
CA ARG A 27 -14.36 -3.91 12.34
C ARG A 27 -14.32 -5.20 13.15
N SER A 28 -13.35 -5.30 14.04
CA SER A 28 -13.20 -6.37 15.01
C SER A 28 -13.07 -5.78 16.41
N PRO A 29 -13.95 -6.14 17.35
CA PRO A 29 -13.79 -5.74 18.75
C PRO A 29 -12.50 -6.27 19.38
N LEU A 30 -12.10 -7.51 19.06
CA LEU A 30 -10.87 -8.12 19.55
C LEU A 30 -9.63 -7.36 19.06
N ILE A 31 -9.54 -7.15 17.74
CA ILE A 31 -8.40 -6.45 17.15
C ILE A 31 -8.36 -4.98 17.62
N ALA A 32 -9.51 -4.33 17.74
CA ALA A 32 -9.59 -2.97 18.27
C ALA A 32 -9.06 -2.88 19.71
N ALA A 33 -9.40 -3.85 20.59
CA ALA A 33 -8.88 -3.90 21.95
C ALA A 33 -7.35 -4.08 21.98
N VAL A 34 -6.82 -5.02 21.16
CA VAL A 34 -5.36 -5.24 21.02
C VAL A 34 -4.67 -3.97 20.55
N LYS A 35 -5.14 -3.35 19.46
CA LYS A 35 -4.56 -2.13 18.89
C LYS A 35 -4.60 -0.96 19.89
N ASN A 36 -5.70 -0.81 20.63
CA ASN A 36 -5.85 0.26 21.62
C ASN A 36 -4.89 0.09 22.79
N LYS A 37 -4.75 -1.11 23.35
CA LYS A 37 -3.79 -1.39 24.42
C LYS A 37 -2.35 -1.09 23.97
N ARG A 38 -1.96 -1.59 22.82
CA ARG A 38 -0.63 -1.33 22.25
C ARG A 38 -0.38 0.16 22.01
N ARG A 39 -1.41 0.93 21.61
CA ARG A 39 -1.31 2.37 21.45
C ARG A 39 -1.09 3.10 22.79
N GLN A 40 -1.71 2.61 23.87
CA GLN A 40 -1.53 3.18 25.21
C GLN A 40 -0.14 2.89 25.77
N GLU A 41 0.36 1.66 25.58
CA GLU A 41 1.66 1.20 26.06
C GLU A 41 2.83 1.83 25.28
N ASP A 42 2.68 1.99 23.96
CA ASP A 42 3.70 2.56 23.07
C ASP A 42 3.12 3.70 22.22
N LYS A 43 3.00 4.89 22.80
CA LYS A 43 2.51 6.10 22.11
C LYS A 43 3.43 6.57 20.99
N MET A 44 4.71 6.26 21.06
CA MET A 44 5.72 6.66 20.07
C MET A 44 5.87 5.67 18.93
N LYS A 45 5.15 4.54 18.96
CA LYS A 45 5.19 3.47 17.95
C LYS A 45 6.61 2.94 17.67
N LYS A 46 7.45 2.83 18.69
CA LYS A 46 8.85 2.39 18.57
C LYS A 46 9.04 0.91 18.91
N ASP A 47 8.06 0.30 19.57
CA ASP A 47 8.07 -1.11 19.94
C ASP A 47 7.32 -1.91 18.86
N PHE A 48 8.06 -2.61 18.02
CA PHE A 48 7.54 -3.47 16.97
C PHE A 48 7.37 -4.94 17.40
N SER A 49 7.57 -5.26 18.67
CA SER A 49 7.33 -6.61 19.19
C SER A 49 5.87 -7.03 18.97
N PRO A 50 5.60 -8.31 18.66
CA PRO A 50 4.24 -8.78 18.40
C PRO A 50 3.41 -8.86 19.69
N THR A 51 2.09 -8.91 19.49
CA THR A 51 1.15 -9.18 20.57
C THR A 51 0.81 -10.67 20.60
N LEU A 52 1.09 -11.35 21.74
CA LEU A 52 0.77 -12.75 21.93
C LEU A 52 -0.71 -12.92 22.35
N LEU A 53 -1.42 -13.74 21.59
CA LEU A 53 -2.70 -14.35 21.97
C LEU A 53 -2.43 -15.81 22.34
N ASP A 54 -2.38 -16.11 23.65
CA ASP A 54 -2.06 -17.42 24.16
C ASP A 54 -3.33 -18.21 24.52
N PHE A 55 -3.58 -19.29 23.80
CA PHE A 55 -4.69 -20.23 23.99
C PHE A 55 -4.24 -21.56 24.62
N GLY A 56 -2.99 -21.65 25.09
CA GLY A 56 -2.39 -22.88 25.61
C GLY A 56 -1.78 -23.73 24.48
N PRO A 57 -2.56 -24.61 23.82
CA PRO A 57 -2.04 -25.42 22.72
C PRO A 57 -1.75 -24.65 21.43
N LEU A 58 -2.27 -23.42 21.32
CA LEU A 58 -2.10 -22.52 20.19
C LEU A 58 -1.61 -21.16 20.68
N GLN A 59 -0.55 -20.65 20.10
CA GLN A 59 -0.01 -19.31 20.34
C GLN A 59 0.00 -18.51 19.04
N LEU A 60 -0.77 -17.43 18.99
CA LEU A 60 -0.83 -16.53 17.84
C LEU A 60 -0.10 -15.23 18.16
N TYR A 61 0.85 -14.87 17.33
CA TYR A 61 1.64 -13.66 17.45
C TYR A 61 1.17 -12.67 16.39
N LEU A 62 0.47 -11.62 16.82
CA LEU A 62 -0.03 -10.58 15.93
C LEU A 62 1.03 -9.49 15.72
N ALA A 63 1.28 -9.10 14.49
CA ALA A 63 2.16 -7.97 14.18
C ALA A 63 1.73 -6.69 14.91
N ARG A 64 2.67 -5.77 15.19
CA ARG A 64 2.37 -4.50 15.86
C ARG A 64 1.47 -3.59 15.03
N HIS A 65 1.67 -3.56 13.71
CA HIS A 65 0.90 -2.78 12.76
C HIS A 65 0.38 -3.69 11.65
N PHE A 66 -0.90 -3.61 11.35
CA PHE A 66 -1.59 -4.34 10.30
C PHE A 66 -3.02 -3.80 10.13
N GLY A 67 -3.71 -4.22 9.05
CA GLY A 67 -5.10 -3.83 8.78
C GLY A 67 -5.23 -2.43 8.22
N PHE A 68 -6.45 -1.94 8.08
CA PHE A 68 -6.75 -0.68 7.40
C PHE A 68 -5.90 0.49 7.86
N CYS A 69 -5.28 1.16 6.89
CA CYS A 69 -4.56 2.41 7.10
C CYS A 69 -5.49 3.63 6.94
N TYR A 70 -4.99 4.82 7.32
CA TYR A 70 -5.72 6.09 7.20
C TYR A 70 -6.30 6.32 5.79
N GLY A 71 -5.49 6.10 4.74
CA GLY A 71 -5.92 6.31 3.35
C GLY A 71 -7.05 5.39 2.95
N VAL A 72 -7.00 4.13 3.38
CA VAL A 72 -8.04 3.12 3.12
C VAL A 72 -9.33 3.45 3.88
N GLU A 73 -9.25 3.75 5.18
CA GLU A 73 -10.42 4.13 5.97
C GLU A 73 -11.12 5.37 5.40
N ASN A 74 -10.34 6.38 4.98
CA ASN A 74 -10.86 7.59 4.33
C ASN A 74 -11.57 7.28 3.01
N ALA A 75 -10.98 6.43 2.18
CA ALA A 75 -11.55 6.04 0.89
C ALA A 75 -12.87 5.28 1.07
N ILE A 76 -12.93 4.33 2.01
CA ILE A 76 -14.14 3.58 2.34
C ILE A 76 -15.23 4.51 2.87
N GLU A 77 -14.92 5.41 3.84
CA GLU A 77 -15.90 6.38 4.36
C GLU A 77 -16.51 7.22 3.24
N ILE A 78 -15.68 7.76 2.34
CA ILE A 78 -16.16 8.58 1.22
C ILE A 78 -17.04 7.76 0.28
N ALA A 79 -16.62 6.52 -0.06
CA ALA A 79 -17.37 5.66 -0.98
C ALA A 79 -18.78 5.33 -0.44
N PHE A 80 -18.88 4.85 0.80
CA PHE A 80 -20.16 4.51 1.40
C PHE A 80 -21.05 5.75 1.58
N ARG A 81 -20.49 6.86 2.04
CA ARG A 81 -21.21 8.13 2.12
C ARG A 81 -21.70 8.61 0.74
N THR A 82 -20.88 8.43 -0.32
CA THR A 82 -21.28 8.79 -1.69
C THR A 82 -22.50 8.00 -2.15
N ILE A 83 -22.58 6.71 -1.81
CA ILE A 83 -23.76 5.88 -2.09
C ILE A 83 -24.99 6.44 -1.38
N ASP A 84 -24.87 6.70 -0.07
CA ASP A 84 -25.96 7.18 0.76
C ASP A 84 -26.47 8.58 0.34
N GLU A 85 -25.57 9.47 -0.11
CA GLU A 85 -25.90 10.83 -0.55
C GLU A 85 -26.50 10.92 -1.97
N ASN A 86 -26.40 9.85 -2.77
CA ASN A 86 -26.85 9.85 -4.16
C ASN A 86 -27.88 8.76 -4.49
N PRO A 87 -28.99 8.66 -3.75
CA PRO A 87 -30.01 7.64 -4.00
C PRO A 87 -30.59 7.79 -5.41
N GLY A 88 -30.71 6.67 -6.12
CA GLY A 88 -31.28 6.60 -7.46
C GLY A 88 -30.37 7.08 -8.61
N LYS A 89 -29.13 7.52 -8.33
CA LYS A 89 -28.15 7.79 -9.38
C LYS A 89 -27.34 6.55 -9.72
N ARG A 90 -26.82 6.50 -10.96
CA ARG A 90 -25.80 5.52 -11.31
C ARG A 90 -24.50 5.95 -10.66
N ILE A 91 -23.88 5.04 -9.91
CA ILE A 91 -22.61 5.26 -9.22
C ILE A 91 -21.58 4.33 -9.83
N PHE A 92 -20.49 4.90 -10.25
CA PHE A 92 -19.36 4.18 -10.82
C PHE A 92 -18.13 4.37 -9.94
N LEU A 93 -17.33 3.33 -9.85
CA LEU A 93 -15.98 3.39 -9.35
C LEU A 93 -15.02 3.23 -10.53
N LEU A 94 -14.01 4.06 -10.63
CA LEU A 94 -13.12 4.04 -11.80
C LEU A 94 -12.44 2.69 -11.98
N SER A 95 -11.91 2.11 -10.89
CA SER A 95 -11.40 0.74 -10.80
C SER A 95 -11.68 0.20 -9.39
N GLU A 96 -10.95 -0.80 -8.90
CA GLU A 96 -11.09 -1.23 -7.51
C GLU A 96 -10.81 -0.08 -6.54
N MET A 97 -11.63 0.04 -5.48
CA MET A 97 -11.45 1.07 -4.44
C MET A 97 -10.11 0.93 -3.74
N ILE A 98 -9.82 -0.29 -3.36
CA ILE A 98 -8.60 -0.79 -2.73
C ILE A 98 -8.39 -2.23 -3.17
N HIS A 99 -7.18 -2.75 -3.04
CA HIS A 99 -6.90 -4.17 -3.37
C HIS A 99 -7.39 -5.09 -2.25
N ASN A 100 -8.73 -5.17 -2.11
CA ASN A 100 -9.41 -6.11 -1.22
C ASN A 100 -10.73 -6.57 -1.88
N PRO A 101 -10.86 -7.90 -2.21
CA PRO A 101 -12.02 -8.42 -2.93
C PRO A 101 -13.34 -8.22 -2.21
N GLN A 102 -13.38 -8.39 -0.88
CA GLN A 102 -14.61 -8.27 -0.10
C GLN A 102 -15.14 -6.84 -0.13
N VAL A 103 -14.27 -5.84 0.08
CA VAL A 103 -14.69 -4.43 0.02
C VAL A 103 -15.25 -4.06 -1.35
N ASN A 104 -14.60 -4.55 -2.41
CA ASN A 104 -15.07 -4.29 -3.77
C ASN A 104 -16.39 -5.01 -4.08
N ALA A 105 -16.59 -6.24 -3.60
CA ALA A 105 -17.86 -6.96 -3.71
C ALA A 105 -18.98 -6.24 -2.95
N ASP A 106 -18.74 -5.80 -1.72
CA ASP A 106 -19.72 -5.05 -0.91
C ASP A 106 -20.16 -3.74 -1.59
N LEU A 107 -19.27 -3.08 -2.33
CA LEU A 107 -19.63 -1.90 -3.13
C LEU A 107 -20.47 -2.28 -4.35
N GLN A 108 -20.15 -3.39 -5.03
CA GLN A 108 -20.93 -3.91 -6.15
C GLN A 108 -22.34 -4.35 -5.73
N ASP A 109 -22.47 -5.02 -4.59
CA ASP A 109 -23.76 -5.43 -4.02
C ASP A 109 -24.67 -4.22 -3.68
N ARG A 110 -24.07 -3.06 -3.46
CA ARG A 110 -24.77 -1.77 -3.29
C ARG A 110 -25.03 -1.03 -4.59
N GLY A 111 -24.78 -1.67 -5.74
CA GLY A 111 -25.07 -1.13 -7.08
C GLY A 111 -23.96 -0.28 -7.69
N VAL A 112 -22.76 -0.23 -7.11
CA VAL A 112 -21.60 0.44 -7.71
C VAL A 112 -21.08 -0.41 -8.87
N GLN A 113 -20.83 0.21 -10.01
CA GLN A 113 -20.28 -0.45 -11.20
C GLN A 113 -18.84 -0.01 -11.44
N PHE A 114 -18.00 -0.91 -11.96
CA PHE A 114 -16.60 -0.59 -12.24
C PHE A 114 -16.42 -0.20 -13.70
N LEU A 115 -15.75 0.94 -13.95
CA LEU A 115 -15.47 1.44 -15.29
C LEU A 115 -14.29 0.71 -15.94
N GLN A 116 -13.31 0.30 -15.15
CA GLN A 116 -12.08 -0.37 -15.58
C GLN A 116 -11.70 -1.48 -14.60
N ASP A 117 -10.91 -2.45 -15.07
CA ASP A 117 -10.16 -3.34 -14.19
C ASP A 117 -8.90 -2.64 -13.63
N THR A 118 -8.16 -3.34 -12.76
CA THR A 118 -6.93 -2.82 -12.14
C THR A 118 -5.79 -2.57 -13.14
N TYR A 119 -5.85 -3.21 -14.31
CA TYR A 119 -4.88 -3.00 -15.40
C TYR A 119 -5.25 -1.83 -16.31
N GLY A 120 -6.44 -1.22 -16.11
CA GLY A 120 -6.95 -0.12 -16.92
C GLY A 120 -7.71 -0.55 -18.17
N LYS A 121 -8.03 -1.84 -18.30
CA LYS A 121 -8.91 -2.33 -19.36
C LYS A 121 -10.33 -1.84 -19.06
N GLN A 122 -10.92 -1.16 -20.04
CA GLN A 122 -12.27 -0.61 -19.94
C GLN A 122 -13.32 -1.74 -19.87
N LEU A 123 -14.16 -1.70 -18.84
CA LEU A 123 -15.30 -2.61 -18.63
C LEU A 123 -16.61 -1.96 -19.09
N ILE A 124 -16.77 -0.66 -18.83
CA ILE A 124 -17.92 0.14 -19.24
C ILE A 124 -17.39 1.33 -20.05
N PRO A 125 -17.93 1.59 -21.25
CA PRO A 125 -17.51 2.70 -22.10
C PRO A 125 -17.70 4.07 -21.41
N PHE A 126 -16.68 4.93 -21.39
CA PHE A 126 -16.79 6.28 -20.85
C PHE A 126 -17.86 7.10 -21.58
N GLU A 127 -18.09 6.80 -22.84
CA GLU A 127 -19.10 7.44 -23.70
C GLU A 127 -20.54 7.14 -23.24
N SER A 128 -20.73 6.10 -22.42
CA SER A 128 -22.04 5.76 -21.82
C SER A 128 -22.36 6.60 -20.57
N LEU A 129 -21.38 7.35 -20.06
CA LEU A 129 -21.54 8.21 -18.90
C LEU A 129 -22.20 9.54 -19.27
N SER A 130 -22.87 10.12 -18.30
CA SER A 130 -23.47 11.45 -18.38
C SER A 130 -23.07 12.33 -17.21
N LYS A 131 -23.29 13.63 -17.29
CA LYS A 131 -23.05 14.60 -16.21
C LYS A 131 -23.86 14.32 -14.92
N ASN A 132 -24.90 13.48 -15.00
CA ASN A 132 -25.73 13.11 -13.85
C ASN A 132 -25.17 11.90 -13.09
N ASP A 133 -24.22 11.19 -13.67
CA ASP A 133 -23.60 10.03 -13.05
C ASP A 133 -22.58 10.47 -12.00
N VAL A 134 -22.33 9.60 -11.05
CA VAL A 134 -21.33 9.77 -10.01
C VAL A 134 -20.16 8.84 -10.31
N VAL A 135 -18.94 9.41 -10.38
CA VAL A 135 -17.72 8.60 -10.54
C VAL A 135 -16.81 8.83 -9.34
N ILE A 136 -16.50 7.76 -8.63
CA ILE A 136 -15.57 7.75 -7.50
C ILE A 136 -14.17 7.43 -8.03
N ILE A 137 -13.19 8.26 -7.69
CA ILE A 137 -11.78 8.00 -7.97
C ILE A 137 -11.22 7.16 -6.82
N PRO A 138 -10.54 6.02 -7.08
CA PRO A 138 -10.04 5.13 -6.02
C PRO A 138 -8.87 5.73 -5.24
N ALA A 139 -8.48 5.09 -4.14
CA ALA A 139 -7.40 5.53 -3.25
C ALA A 139 -6.04 5.69 -3.96
N PHE A 140 -5.84 5.02 -5.08
CA PHE A 140 -4.62 5.09 -5.91
C PHE A 140 -4.54 6.33 -6.81
N GLY A 141 -5.64 7.10 -6.90
CA GLY A 141 -5.79 8.18 -7.87
C GLY A 141 -6.02 7.66 -9.29
N THR A 142 -5.84 8.54 -10.27
CA THR A 142 -5.97 8.20 -11.68
C THR A 142 -5.06 9.04 -12.58
N THR A 143 -4.96 8.67 -13.86
CA THR A 143 -4.16 9.39 -14.84
C THR A 143 -4.85 10.69 -15.26
N LEU A 144 -4.05 11.69 -15.65
CA LEU A 144 -4.57 12.99 -16.12
C LEU A 144 -5.48 12.84 -17.34
N ALA A 145 -5.18 11.90 -18.24
CA ALA A 145 -6.01 11.64 -19.42
C ALA A 145 -7.44 11.17 -19.05
N ILE A 146 -7.58 10.36 -17.99
CA ILE A 146 -8.90 9.92 -17.51
C ILE A 146 -9.61 11.10 -16.83
N GLU A 147 -8.90 11.89 -16.03
CA GLU A 147 -9.50 13.11 -15.45
C GLU A 147 -10.04 14.06 -16.51
N GLU A 148 -9.29 14.27 -17.58
CA GLU A 148 -9.72 15.13 -18.72
C GLU A 148 -10.96 14.56 -19.41
N LYS A 149 -11.03 13.24 -19.63
CA LYS A 149 -12.23 12.58 -20.18
C LYS A 149 -13.45 12.78 -19.30
N LEU A 150 -13.32 12.55 -17.99
CA LEU A 150 -14.44 12.73 -17.05
C LEU A 150 -14.88 14.19 -16.95
N ARG A 151 -13.95 15.15 -16.96
CA ARG A 151 -14.27 16.58 -17.00
C ARG A 151 -15.00 16.98 -18.29
N ALA A 152 -14.59 16.43 -19.44
CA ALA A 152 -15.24 16.68 -20.72
C ALA A 152 -16.72 16.21 -20.75
N ILE A 153 -17.04 15.14 -20.01
CA ILE A 153 -18.41 14.66 -19.82
C ILE A 153 -19.19 15.57 -18.83
N GLY A 154 -18.50 16.36 -18.02
CA GLY A 154 -19.10 17.23 -17.00
C GLY A 154 -19.25 16.55 -15.64
N ILE A 155 -18.47 15.50 -15.36
CA ILE A 155 -18.49 14.80 -14.08
C ILE A 155 -17.61 15.56 -13.05
N PRO A 156 -18.14 15.89 -11.84
CA PRO A 156 -17.42 16.64 -10.81
C PRO A 156 -16.45 15.72 -10.03
N ILE A 157 -15.27 15.47 -10.58
CA ILE A 157 -14.27 14.52 -10.07
C ILE A 157 -13.90 14.83 -8.60
N GLN A 158 -13.61 16.11 -8.28
CA GLN A 158 -13.08 16.51 -6.97
C GLN A 158 -14.03 16.19 -5.80
N ARG A 159 -15.32 16.04 -6.07
CA ARG A 159 -16.31 15.77 -5.02
C ARG A 159 -16.22 14.36 -4.48
N TYR A 160 -15.80 13.42 -5.31
CA TYR A 160 -15.78 11.98 -5.01
C TYR A 160 -14.38 11.38 -5.22
N ASP A 161 -13.37 12.21 -5.04
CA ASP A 161 -11.97 11.80 -5.10
C ASP A 161 -11.55 11.22 -3.75
N THR A 162 -11.13 9.97 -3.77
CA THR A 162 -10.65 9.26 -2.57
C THR A 162 -9.14 9.08 -2.59
N THR A 163 -8.44 9.74 -3.51
CA THR A 163 -6.97 9.64 -3.61
C THR A 163 -6.32 9.81 -2.25
N CYS A 164 -5.46 8.87 -1.90
CA CYS A 164 -4.77 8.88 -0.63
C CYS A 164 -3.81 10.09 -0.55
N PRO A 165 -3.82 10.88 0.55
CA PRO A 165 -2.90 12.02 0.70
C PRO A 165 -1.41 11.66 0.60
N PHE A 166 -1.05 10.40 0.87
CA PHE A 166 0.33 9.93 0.70
C PHE A 166 0.69 9.69 -0.76
N VAL A 167 -0.26 9.32 -1.61
CA VAL A 167 -0.09 9.28 -3.07
C VAL A 167 0.07 10.71 -3.60
N GLU A 168 -0.75 11.66 -3.16
CA GLU A 168 -0.60 13.08 -3.51
C GLU A 168 0.76 13.66 -3.07
N LYS A 169 1.29 13.22 -1.92
CA LYS A 169 2.64 13.60 -1.47
C LYS A 169 3.71 13.20 -2.48
N VAL A 170 3.59 11.99 -3.07
CA VAL A 170 4.51 11.53 -4.13
C VAL A 170 4.38 12.40 -5.38
N TRP A 171 3.15 12.75 -5.79
CA TRP A 171 2.91 13.65 -6.91
C TRP A 171 3.55 15.04 -6.70
N ASN A 172 3.33 15.63 -5.53
CA ASN A 172 3.95 16.91 -5.16
C ASN A 172 5.48 16.82 -5.16
N ARG A 173 6.05 15.68 -4.76
CA ARG A 173 7.49 15.47 -4.81
C ARG A 173 8.01 15.37 -6.24
N SER A 174 7.29 14.65 -7.12
CA SER A 174 7.60 14.59 -8.55
C SER A 174 7.62 16.00 -9.18
N GLU A 175 6.65 16.84 -8.85
CA GLU A 175 6.63 18.23 -9.32
C GLU A 175 7.82 19.06 -8.80
N GLN A 176 8.26 18.85 -7.55
CA GLN A 176 9.43 19.54 -7.00
C GLN A 176 10.72 19.15 -7.74
N ILE A 177 10.85 17.86 -8.10
CA ILE A 177 11.95 17.35 -8.92
C ILE A 177 11.89 18.01 -10.32
N ALA A 178 10.73 17.99 -10.96
CA ALA A 178 10.48 18.58 -12.27
C ALA A 178 10.82 20.09 -12.33
N LYS A 179 10.45 20.86 -11.30
CA LYS A 179 10.76 22.30 -11.18
C LYS A 179 12.26 22.60 -11.16
N LYS A 180 13.09 21.62 -10.84
CA LYS A 180 14.56 21.73 -10.88
C LYS A 180 15.15 21.21 -12.18
N ASN A 181 14.32 20.88 -13.18
CA ASN A 181 14.68 20.31 -14.47
C ASN A 181 15.30 18.90 -14.39
N TYR A 182 14.97 18.11 -13.35
CA TYR A 182 15.39 16.72 -13.25
C TYR A 182 14.36 15.80 -13.90
N THR A 183 14.83 14.74 -14.52
CA THR A 183 14.01 13.62 -14.95
C THR A 183 13.48 12.86 -13.72
N VAL A 184 12.20 12.50 -13.74
CA VAL A 184 11.58 11.75 -12.67
C VAL A 184 11.65 10.25 -12.98
N ILE A 185 12.42 9.51 -12.18
CA ILE A 185 12.41 8.04 -12.19
C ILE A 185 11.31 7.60 -11.21
N VAL A 186 10.33 6.83 -11.71
CA VAL A 186 9.24 6.29 -10.89
C VAL A 186 9.53 4.82 -10.61
N HIS A 187 9.95 4.49 -9.39
CA HIS A 187 10.09 3.10 -8.95
C HIS A 187 8.74 2.52 -8.58
N GLY A 188 8.29 1.51 -9.32
CA GLY A 188 7.00 0.86 -9.09
C GLY A 188 6.59 -0.07 -10.22
N LYS A 189 5.60 -0.92 -9.95
CA LYS A 189 5.06 -1.86 -10.94
C LYS A 189 4.34 -1.08 -12.06
N PRO A 190 4.77 -1.15 -13.32
CA PRO A 190 4.21 -0.31 -14.41
C PRO A 190 2.70 -0.50 -14.62
N THR A 191 2.18 -1.68 -14.32
CA THR A 191 0.76 -2.01 -14.46
C THR A 191 -0.09 -1.57 -13.27
N HIS A 192 0.52 -1.17 -12.14
CA HIS A 192 -0.20 -0.74 -10.94
C HIS A 192 -0.84 0.64 -11.12
N GLU A 193 -2.07 0.82 -10.65
CA GLU A 193 -2.85 2.06 -10.82
C GLU A 193 -2.13 3.28 -10.27
N GLU A 194 -1.54 3.18 -9.08
CA GLU A 194 -0.79 4.26 -8.46
C GLU A 194 0.45 4.65 -9.28
N THR A 195 1.19 3.67 -9.81
CA THR A 195 2.36 3.93 -10.66
C THR A 195 1.94 4.66 -11.95
N ARG A 196 0.85 4.22 -12.59
CA ARG A 196 0.31 4.88 -13.80
C ARG A 196 -0.16 6.31 -13.50
N ALA A 197 -0.83 6.53 -12.36
CA ALA A 197 -1.28 7.86 -11.94
C ALA A 197 -0.08 8.78 -11.66
N THR A 198 0.91 8.32 -10.91
CA THR A 198 2.15 9.05 -10.59
C THR A 198 2.94 9.37 -11.84
N PHE A 199 3.16 8.38 -12.71
CA PHE A 199 3.88 8.56 -13.97
C PHE A 199 3.18 9.57 -14.89
N SER A 200 1.84 9.51 -14.99
CA SER A 200 1.07 10.45 -15.81
C SER A 200 1.27 11.90 -15.38
N ARG A 201 1.38 12.15 -14.07
CA ARG A 201 1.63 13.50 -13.54
C ARG A 201 3.10 13.90 -13.69
N ALA A 202 4.03 13.00 -13.41
CA ALA A 202 5.46 13.23 -13.62
C ALA A 202 5.77 13.56 -15.08
N ALA A 203 5.23 12.78 -16.03
CA ALA A 203 5.43 12.94 -17.47
C ALA A 203 4.84 14.25 -18.03
N LYS A 204 3.85 14.86 -17.36
CA LYS A 204 3.35 16.18 -17.70
C LYS A 204 4.29 17.30 -17.27
N ALA A 205 5.02 17.09 -16.17
CA ALA A 205 5.84 18.12 -15.54
C ALA A 205 7.31 18.10 -16.00
N ALA A 206 7.86 16.91 -16.32
CA ALA A 206 9.23 16.68 -16.75
C ALA A 206 9.36 15.38 -17.55
N PRO A 207 10.51 15.12 -18.21
CA PRO A 207 10.83 13.79 -18.68
C PRO A 207 10.71 12.77 -17.53
N ALA A 208 10.12 11.61 -17.80
CA ALA A 208 9.89 10.59 -16.79
C ALA A 208 10.10 9.18 -17.33
N VAL A 209 10.59 8.28 -16.47
CA VAL A 209 10.77 6.87 -16.78
C VAL A 209 10.39 6.00 -15.59
N ILE A 210 9.78 4.84 -15.84
CA ILE A 210 9.41 3.85 -14.82
C ILE A 210 10.51 2.78 -14.75
N VAL A 211 10.92 2.41 -13.53
CA VAL A 211 11.70 1.22 -13.24
C VAL A 211 10.93 0.32 -12.27
N ASN A 212 10.85 -0.96 -12.60
CA ASN A 212 10.09 -1.93 -11.80
C ASN A 212 10.86 -2.41 -10.56
N ASP A 213 12.18 -2.60 -10.71
CA ASP A 213 13.05 -3.23 -9.73
C ASP A 213 14.52 -2.83 -9.95
N MET A 214 15.42 -3.37 -9.11
CA MET A 214 16.86 -3.11 -9.20
C MET A 214 17.45 -3.58 -10.54
N ALA A 215 16.97 -4.66 -11.13
CA ALA A 215 17.50 -5.15 -12.41
C ALA A 215 17.24 -4.12 -13.54
N GLU A 216 16.03 -3.56 -13.59
CA GLU A 216 15.73 -2.46 -14.53
C GLU A 216 16.46 -1.17 -14.18
N ALA A 217 16.68 -0.88 -12.90
CA ALA A 217 17.47 0.27 -12.48
C ALA A 217 18.93 0.17 -12.94
N VAL A 218 19.55 -1.02 -12.86
CA VAL A 218 20.88 -1.28 -13.38
C VAL A 218 20.94 -1.02 -14.89
N VAL A 219 20.00 -1.57 -15.65
CA VAL A 219 19.91 -1.34 -17.11
C VAL A 219 19.77 0.16 -17.43
N LEU A 220 18.93 0.90 -16.68
CA LEU A 220 18.81 2.36 -16.85
C LEU A 220 20.13 3.08 -16.50
N GLY A 221 20.85 2.62 -15.47
CA GLY A 221 22.18 3.11 -15.10
C GLY A 221 23.20 2.94 -16.20
N GLU A 222 23.18 1.84 -16.93
CA GLU A 222 24.06 1.58 -18.09
C GLU A 222 23.81 2.58 -19.25
N TYR A 223 22.56 3.01 -19.46
CA TYR A 223 22.27 4.10 -20.40
C TYR A 223 22.75 5.46 -19.87
N ILE A 224 22.65 5.71 -18.57
CA ILE A 224 23.19 6.92 -17.95
C ILE A 224 24.70 7.00 -18.14
N THR A 225 25.43 5.90 -17.94
CA THR A 225 26.89 5.86 -18.08
C THR A 225 27.39 5.79 -19.54
N GLY A 226 26.51 5.44 -20.47
CA GLY A 226 26.86 5.25 -21.90
C GLY A 226 27.43 3.86 -22.21
N GLU A 227 27.27 2.90 -21.31
CA GLU A 227 27.67 1.49 -21.53
C GLU A 227 26.72 0.77 -22.49
N ASN A 228 25.42 1.14 -22.53
CA ASN A 228 24.44 0.63 -23.47
C ASN A 228 24.21 1.58 -24.66
N LYS A 229 23.80 1.00 -25.80
CA LYS A 229 23.44 1.78 -27.00
C LYS A 229 22.07 2.44 -26.80
N VAL A 230 21.97 3.72 -27.11
CA VAL A 230 20.75 4.51 -26.97
C VAL A 230 19.57 3.94 -27.77
N ASP A 231 19.82 3.38 -28.96
CA ASP A 231 18.78 2.83 -29.83
C ASP A 231 17.98 1.69 -29.18
N ASP A 232 18.62 0.90 -28.30
CA ASP A 232 17.97 -0.22 -27.60
C ASP A 232 17.07 0.24 -26.46
N PHE A 233 17.23 1.47 -25.93
CA PHE A 233 16.47 2.01 -24.82
C PHE A 233 14.96 1.98 -25.10
N TYR A 234 14.55 2.49 -26.26
CA TYR A 234 13.14 2.67 -26.58
C TYR A 234 12.39 1.35 -26.71
N SER A 235 13.07 0.28 -27.08
CA SER A 235 12.49 -1.06 -27.09
C SER A 235 12.44 -1.68 -25.68
N ARG A 236 13.49 -1.55 -24.89
CA ARG A 236 13.58 -2.12 -23.53
C ARG A 236 12.63 -1.45 -22.55
N PHE A 237 12.46 -0.13 -22.65
CA PHE A 237 11.58 0.65 -21.80
C PHE A 237 10.25 1.01 -22.49
N ALA A 238 9.83 0.27 -23.51
CA ALA A 238 8.60 0.53 -24.23
C ALA A 238 7.38 0.65 -23.26
N GLY A 239 6.66 1.77 -23.38
CA GLY A 239 5.53 2.08 -22.50
C GLY A 239 5.89 2.56 -21.08
N LYS A 240 7.20 2.73 -20.77
CA LYS A 240 7.71 3.12 -19.46
C LYS A 240 8.40 4.50 -19.45
N TYR A 241 8.44 5.21 -20.55
CA TYR A 241 9.02 6.56 -20.63
C TYR A 241 8.01 7.57 -21.18
N SER A 242 8.19 8.84 -20.84
CA SER A 242 7.34 9.94 -21.29
C SER A 242 7.53 10.24 -22.77
N ASN A 243 6.47 10.79 -23.40
CA ASN A 243 6.53 11.15 -24.81
C ASN A 243 7.62 12.22 -25.07
N GLY A 244 8.42 12.02 -26.13
CA GLY A 244 9.54 12.91 -26.45
C GLY A 244 10.79 12.73 -25.57
N PHE A 245 10.90 11.63 -24.83
CA PHE A 245 12.06 11.32 -23.99
C PHE A 245 13.32 11.11 -24.83
N GLU A 246 14.40 11.85 -24.51
CA GLU A 246 15.69 11.79 -25.16
C GLU A 246 16.77 11.32 -24.17
N VAL A 247 17.26 10.07 -24.34
CA VAL A 247 18.16 9.39 -23.38
C VAL A 247 19.37 10.25 -23.00
N GLU A 248 20.12 10.77 -23.98
CA GLU A 248 21.37 11.51 -23.75
C GLU A 248 21.14 12.85 -23.05
N LYS A 249 19.99 13.47 -23.26
CA LYS A 249 19.64 14.77 -22.68
C LYS A 249 18.95 14.60 -21.33
N ASP A 250 17.93 13.75 -21.29
CA ASP A 250 17.03 13.68 -20.16
C ASP A 250 17.59 12.88 -18.99
N LEU A 251 18.58 11.99 -19.21
CA LEU A 251 19.26 11.25 -18.15
C LEU A 251 20.49 11.95 -17.56
N GLN A 252 20.66 13.26 -17.77
CA GLN A 252 21.75 14.03 -17.18
C GLN A 252 21.51 14.42 -15.72
N GLN A 253 20.26 14.56 -15.34
CA GLN A 253 19.82 14.93 -14.00
C GLN A 253 18.58 14.11 -13.65
N VAL A 254 18.63 13.36 -12.57
CA VAL A 254 17.52 12.44 -12.20
C VAL A 254 17.14 12.58 -10.73
N GLY A 255 15.88 12.27 -10.43
CA GLY A 255 15.39 12.11 -9.07
C GLY A 255 14.40 10.95 -9.02
N VAL A 256 14.44 10.16 -7.94
CA VAL A 256 13.62 8.96 -7.79
C VAL A 256 12.42 9.26 -6.91
N VAL A 257 11.24 8.83 -7.33
CA VAL A 257 10.03 8.68 -6.49
C VAL A 257 9.55 7.24 -6.62
N ASN A 258 8.69 6.79 -5.70
CA ASN A 258 8.26 5.40 -5.71
C ASN A 258 6.74 5.27 -5.53
N GLN A 259 6.19 4.19 -6.01
CA GLN A 259 4.87 3.70 -5.59
C GLN A 259 4.89 3.52 -4.07
N THR A 260 3.89 4.04 -3.37
CA THR A 260 3.87 4.16 -1.89
C THR A 260 3.89 2.82 -1.15
N THR A 261 3.66 1.72 -1.86
CA THR A 261 3.56 0.36 -1.31
C THR A 261 4.74 -0.55 -1.63
N MET A 262 5.85 -0.02 -2.18
CA MET A 262 7.06 -0.80 -2.46
C MET A 262 7.80 -1.19 -1.18
N LEU A 263 8.76 -2.12 -1.28
CA LEU A 263 9.68 -2.42 -0.18
C LEU A 263 10.57 -1.21 0.13
N ALA A 264 10.76 -0.93 1.42
CA ALA A 264 11.58 0.20 1.85
C ALA A 264 13.06 -0.02 1.50
N SER A 265 13.57 -1.26 1.66
CA SER A 265 14.91 -1.66 1.24
C SER A 265 15.14 -1.37 -0.24
N ASP A 266 14.27 -1.92 -1.10
CA ASP A 266 14.45 -1.80 -2.55
C ASP A 266 14.39 -0.35 -3.02
N THR A 267 13.48 0.44 -2.44
CA THR A 267 13.36 1.87 -2.76
C THR A 267 14.62 2.63 -2.39
N GLN A 268 15.21 2.34 -1.22
CA GLN A 268 16.45 2.96 -0.78
C GLN A 268 17.62 2.51 -1.65
N ASP A 269 17.75 1.21 -1.92
CA ASP A 269 18.82 0.65 -2.72
C ASP A 269 18.82 1.20 -4.15
N ILE A 270 17.64 1.35 -4.79
CA ILE A 270 17.50 1.94 -6.12
C ILE A 270 17.89 3.43 -6.11
N ALA A 271 17.47 4.17 -5.09
CA ALA A 271 17.83 5.58 -4.98
C ALA A 271 19.33 5.75 -4.78
N ASP A 272 19.93 4.95 -3.91
CA ASP A 272 21.39 4.96 -3.65
C ASP A 272 22.19 4.52 -4.89
N PHE A 273 21.68 3.51 -5.62
CA PHE A 273 22.28 3.08 -6.89
C PHE A 273 22.35 4.23 -7.89
N PHE A 274 21.24 4.92 -8.18
CA PHE A 274 21.26 6.04 -9.12
C PHE A 274 22.12 7.20 -8.63
N LYS A 275 22.14 7.46 -7.33
CA LYS A 275 23.06 8.44 -6.73
C LYS A 275 24.53 8.09 -7.04
N GLN A 276 24.93 6.83 -6.84
CA GLN A 276 26.28 6.36 -7.13
C GLN A 276 26.61 6.40 -8.65
N VAL A 277 25.66 6.05 -9.51
CA VAL A 277 25.80 6.18 -10.96
C VAL A 277 26.12 7.62 -11.36
N MET A 278 25.40 8.60 -10.78
CA MET A 278 25.65 10.01 -11.06
C MET A 278 27.00 10.50 -10.51
N ILE A 279 27.36 10.09 -9.29
CA ILE A 279 28.68 10.38 -8.70
C ILE A 279 29.78 9.86 -9.60
N LYS A 280 29.71 8.60 -10.04
CA LYS A 280 30.73 7.98 -10.90
C LYS A 280 30.82 8.66 -12.27
N LYS A 281 29.67 8.93 -12.92
CA LYS A 281 29.62 9.52 -14.25
C LYS A 281 30.22 10.93 -14.29
N TYR A 282 29.91 11.76 -13.30
CA TYR A 282 30.29 13.19 -13.32
C TYR A 282 31.44 13.53 -12.37
N GLY A 283 32.04 12.54 -11.69
CA GLY A 283 33.14 12.78 -10.75
C GLY A 283 32.75 13.65 -9.57
N LEU A 284 31.53 13.43 -9.03
CA LEU A 284 30.91 14.23 -7.94
C LEU A 284 31.32 13.68 -6.58
N ASP A 285 31.05 14.48 -5.54
CA ASP A 285 31.12 14.11 -4.15
C ASP A 285 29.74 14.39 -3.47
N GLU A 286 29.63 14.06 -2.17
CA GLU A 286 28.38 14.26 -1.41
C GLU A 286 27.92 15.74 -1.35
N SER A 287 28.83 16.71 -1.53
CA SER A 287 28.52 18.16 -1.52
C SER A 287 28.06 18.69 -2.86
N THR A 288 28.29 17.94 -3.94
CA THR A 288 28.02 18.37 -5.33
C THR A 288 27.04 17.46 -6.06
N VAL A 289 26.66 16.33 -5.48
CA VAL A 289 25.76 15.33 -6.08
C VAL A 289 24.38 15.91 -6.39
N ASP A 290 23.93 16.90 -5.64
CA ASP A 290 22.67 17.61 -5.86
C ASP A 290 22.56 18.33 -7.21
N LYS A 291 23.66 18.49 -7.94
CA LYS A 291 23.66 19.00 -9.31
C LYS A 291 23.09 18.02 -10.34
N HIS A 292 23.16 16.72 -10.05
CA HIS A 292 22.75 15.66 -10.97
C HIS A 292 21.79 14.64 -10.37
N PHE A 293 21.65 14.59 -9.03
CA PHE A 293 20.74 13.70 -8.35
C PHE A 293 19.90 14.44 -7.30
N ALA A 294 18.58 14.41 -7.45
CA ALA A 294 17.68 14.97 -6.45
C ALA A 294 17.50 13.98 -5.29
N ASP A 295 17.89 14.38 -4.08
CA ASP A 295 17.59 13.60 -2.87
C ASP A 295 16.06 13.51 -2.67
N THR A 296 15.57 12.28 -2.68
CA THR A 296 14.14 11.99 -2.65
C THR A 296 13.71 11.19 -1.42
N ARG A 297 14.50 11.25 -0.34
CA ARG A 297 14.18 10.55 0.91
C ARG A 297 12.69 10.65 1.27
N ASP A 298 12.12 9.54 1.69
CA ASP A 298 10.80 9.44 2.32
C ASP A 298 9.59 9.68 1.39
N THR A 299 9.48 8.92 0.28
CA THR A 299 8.28 8.86 -0.56
C THR A 299 7.37 7.65 -0.28
N LEU A 300 7.78 6.68 0.54
CA LEU A 300 6.92 5.61 1.04
C LEU A 300 5.84 6.17 1.98
N CYS A 301 4.69 5.51 2.02
CA CYS A 301 3.68 5.88 3.00
C CYS A 301 4.02 5.32 4.39
N TYR A 302 3.57 6.03 5.44
CA TYR A 302 3.81 5.59 6.82
C TYR A 302 3.28 4.19 7.10
N ALA A 303 2.13 3.81 6.50
CA ALA A 303 1.52 2.50 6.72
C ALA A 303 2.38 1.38 6.13
N THR A 304 3.01 1.61 4.98
CA THR A 304 3.97 0.67 4.39
C THR A 304 5.18 0.49 5.32
N ASN A 305 5.78 1.59 5.79
CA ASN A 305 6.90 1.54 6.72
C ASN A 305 6.53 0.88 8.05
N ASP A 306 5.41 1.28 8.66
CA ASP A 306 4.93 0.71 9.94
C ASP A 306 4.67 -0.79 9.80
N ASN A 307 4.01 -1.26 8.71
CA ASN A 307 3.70 -2.67 8.48
C ASN A 307 4.96 -3.51 8.23
N GLN A 308 5.90 -3.04 7.40
CA GLN A 308 7.16 -3.74 7.15
C GLN A 308 8.00 -3.82 8.43
N SER A 309 8.13 -2.73 9.17
CA SER A 309 8.83 -2.71 10.47
C SER A 309 8.18 -3.66 11.48
N ALA A 310 6.85 -3.74 11.47
CA ALA A 310 6.12 -4.66 12.34
C ALA A 310 6.32 -6.13 11.94
N VAL A 311 6.50 -6.44 10.65
CA VAL A 311 6.85 -7.79 10.21
C VAL A 311 8.28 -8.14 10.60
N TYR A 312 9.25 -7.23 10.48
CA TYR A 312 10.59 -7.49 11.02
C TYR A 312 10.56 -7.79 12.52
N GLY A 313 9.82 -7.01 13.33
CA GLY A 313 9.65 -7.30 14.75
C GLY A 313 8.90 -8.61 15.03
N LEU A 314 7.97 -8.99 14.16
CA LEU A 314 7.24 -10.26 14.23
C LEU A 314 8.19 -11.46 13.98
N LEU A 315 9.08 -11.33 12.99
CA LEU A 315 10.05 -12.36 12.58
C LEU A 315 11.19 -12.61 13.58
N GLU A 316 11.35 -11.77 14.61
CA GLU A 316 12.22 -12.05 15.75
C GLU A 316 11.64 -13.14 16.68
N THR A 317 10.37 -13.51 16.47
CA THR A 317 9.69 -14.58 17.25
C THR A 317 9.83 -15.92 16.56
N GLU A 318 10.34 -16.92 17.27
CA GLU A 318 10.38 -18.30 16.79
C GLU A 318 8.96 -18.85 16.64
N ALA A 319 8.59 -19.25 15.43
CA ALA A 319 7.26 -19.76 15.10
C ALA A 319 7.33 -20.88 14.05
N ASP A 320 6.21 -21.59 13.88
CA ASP A 320 6.13 -22.71 12.93
C ASP A 320 5.91 -22.25 11.51
N PHE A 321 5.06 -21.24 11.35
CA PHE A 321 4.75 -20.62 10.05
C PHE A 321 4.09 -19.26 10.24
N ALA A 322 3.95 -18.52 9.13
CA ALA A 322 3.21 -17.26 9.08
C ALA A 322 1.93 -17.39 8.26
N ILE A 323 0.90 -16.65 8.65
CA ILE A 323 -0.28 -16.35 7.83
C ILE A 323 -0.31 -14.86 7.57
N VAL A 324 -0.34 -14.50 6.29
CA VAL A 324 -0.50 -13.12 5.83
C VAL A 324 -1.88 -12.98 5.19
N VAL A 325 -2.71 -12.09 5.73
CA VAL A 325 -4.10 -11.93 5.30
C VAL A 325 -4.25 -10.69 4.41
N GLY A 326 -4.89 -10.83 3.24
CA GLY A 326 -5.20 -9.70 2.36
C GLY A 326 -5.44 -10.06 0.91
N GLY A 327 -5.73 -9.07 0.08
CA GLY A 327 -5.97 -9.27 -1.35
C GLY A 327 -4.72 -9.66 -2.12
N TYR A 328 -4.82 -10.62 -3.02
CA TYR A 328 -3.70 -11.17 -3.79
C TYR A 328 -3.07 -10.18 -4.78
N ASN A 329 -3.81 -9.14 -5.16
CA ASN A 329 -3.35 -8.03 -5.99
C ASN A 329 -2.80 -6.84 -5.17
N SER A 330 -2.78 -6.93 -3.83
CA SER A 330 -2.26 -5.90 -2.95
C SER A 330 -0.74 -5.92 -2.91
N SER A 331 -0.08 -4.91 -3.47
CA SER A 331 1.37 -4.77 -3.43
C SER A 331 1.90 -4.71 -1.99
N ASN A 332 1.24 -3.96 -1.09
CA ASN A 332 1.61 -3.92 0.32
C ASN A 332 1.58 -5.31 0.96
N THR A 333 0.50 -6.10 0.73
CA THR A 333 0.39 -7.44 1.30
C THR A 333 1.44 -8.40 0.71
N SER A 334 1.66 -8.37 -0.60
CA SER A 334 2.66 -9.21 -1.27
C SER A 334 4.06 -9.02 -0.68
N HIS A 335 4.47 -7.78 -0.42
CA HIS A 335 5.77 -7.51 0.20
C HIS A 335 5.87 -8.02 1.65
N LEU A 336 4.76 -8.04 2.41
CA LEU A 336 4.77 -8.66 3.74
C LEU A 336 4.91 -10.19 3.65
N VAL A 337 4.35 -10.81 2.60
CA VAL A 337 4.54 -12.25 2.31
C VAL A 337 6.00 -12.53 1.98
N GLU A 338 6.59 -11.77 1.05
CA GLU A 338 8.00 -11.89 0.65
C GLU A 338 8.92 -11.83 1.89
N LEU A 339 8.73 -10.86 2.78
CA LEU A 339 9.51 -10.74 4.01
C LEU A 339 9.34 -11.97 4.95
N CYS A 340 8.13 -12.52 5.05
CA CYS A 340 7.90 -13.70 5.87
C CYS A 340 8.53 -14.96 5.25
N GLU A 341 8.43 -15.14 3.93
CA GLU A 341 8.98 -16.27 3.19
C GLU A 341 10.51 -16.40 3.30
N GLU A 342 11.22 -15.28 3.55
CA GLU A 342 12.66 -15.31 3.81
C GLU A 342 13.05 -16.10 5.07
N ARG A 343 12.13 -16.29 6.01
CA ARG A 343 12.43 -16.85 7.34
C ARG A 343 11.71 -18.16 7.66
N LEU A 344 10.47 -18.34 7.19
CA LEU A 344 9.63 -19.48 7.56
C LEU A 344 8.55 -19.75 6.50
N PRO A 345 7.93 -20.97 6.52
CA PRO A 345 6.78 -21.26 5.67
C PRO A 345 5.70 -20.21 5.85
N THR A 346 5.18 -19.69 4.76
CA THR A 346 4.21 -18.57 4.77
C THR A 346 2.99 -18.91 3.92
N TYR A 347 1.80 -18.68 4.47
CA TYR A 347 0.53 -18.87 3.78
C TYR A 347 -0.15 -17.53 3.55
N PHE A 348 -0.28 -17.15 2.28
CA PHE A 348 -0.98 -15.95 1.86
C PHE A 348 -2.44 -16.28 1.54
N ILE A 349 -3.37 -15.76 2.34
CA ILE A 349 -4.81 -16.01 2.21
C ILE A 349 -5.59 -14.70 2.19
N ASN A 350 -6.75 -14.69 1.56
CA ASN A 350 -7.60 -13.50 1.54
C ASN A 350 -8.66 -13.48 2.66
N ASP A 351 -9.05 -14.65 3.18
CA ASP A 351 -10.04 -14.80 4.26
C ASP A 351 -9.87 -16.14 5.00
N GLU A 352 -10.68 -16.39 6.03
CA GLU A 352 -10.66 -17.61 6.83
C GLU A 352 -11.19 -18.85 6.11
N ASP A 353 -11.94 -18.70 5.02
CA ASP A 353 -12.48 -19.84 4.26
C ASP A 353 -11.37 -20.57 3.49
N LYS A 354 -10.23 -19.92 3.30
CA LYS A 354 -9.04 -20.55 2.75
C LYS A 354 -8.39 -21.57 3.68
N ILE A 355 -8.71 -21.57 4.95
CA ILE A 355 -8.34 -22.62 5.90
C ILE A 355 -9.45 -23.70 5.84
N ILE A 356 -9.26 -24.68 4.97
CA ILE A 356 -10.29 -25.68 4.62
C ILE A 356 -10.57 -26.62 5.79
N SER A 357 -9.51 -27.11 6.44
CA SER A 357 -9.58 -28.03 7.57
C SER A 357 -8.34 -27.88 8.46
N PRO A 358 -8.22 -28.58 9.59
CA PRO A 358 -6.96 -28.62 10.36
C PRO A 358 -5.76 -29.18 9.59
N ASP A 359 -6.01 -29.91 8.51
CA ASP A 359 -4.97 -30.52 7.68
C ASP A 359 -4.72 -29.74 6.37
N GLU A 360 -5.65 -28.93 5.93
CA GLU A 360 -5.63 -28.34 4.58
C GLU A 360 -5.81 -26.82 4.58
N ILE A 361 -4.93 -26.13 3.84
CA ILE A 361 -5.02 -24.69 3.56
C ILE A 361 -4.86 -24.43 2.06
N LEU A 362 -5.74 -23.57 1.50
CA LEU A 362 -5.61 -23.02 0.17
C LEU A 362 -4.98 -21.63 0.28
N HIS A 363 -3.82 -21.41 -0.34
CA HIS A 363 -3.09 -20.16 -0.23
C HIS A 363 -2.55 -19.71 -1.59
N TYR A 364 -2.29 -18.44 -1.74
CA TYR A 364 -1.75 -17.89 -2.96
C TYR A 364 -0.23 -17.96 -2.99
N ASP A 365 0.31 -18.56 -4.05
CA ASP A 365 1.75 -18.59 -4.34
C ASP A 365 2.11 -17.35 -5.18
N LEU A 366 2.91 -16.43 -4.61
CA LEU A 366 3.31 -15.19 -5.27
C LEU A 366 4.18 -15.43 -6.51
N HIS A 367 5.00 -16.48 -6.50
CA HIS A 367 5.96 -16.77 -7.57
C HIS A 367 5.27 -17.42 -8.76
N GLN A 368 4.32 -18.32 -8.48
CA GLN A 368 3.54 -19.01 -9.51
C GLN A 368 2.27 -18.24 -9.92
N LYS A 369 1.86 -17.25 -9.14
CA LYS A 369 0.66 -16.42 -9.33
C LYS A 369 -0.64 -17.24 -9.43
N LEU A 370 -0.77 -18.25 -8.58
CA LEU A 370 -1.95 -19.11 -8.50
C LEU A 370 -2.23 -19.56 -7.06
N GLU A 371 -3.46 -19.97 -6.80
CA GLU A 371 -3.81 -20.62 -5.54
C GLU A 371 -3.29 -22.06 -5.52
N LYS A 372 -2.71 -22.44 -4.38
CA LYS A 372 -2.11 -23.75 -4.12
C LYS A 372 -2.68 -24.33 -2.84
N GLN A 373 -2.99 -25.63 -2.85
CA GLN A 373 -3.45 -26.37 -1.69
C GLN A 373 -2.28 -27.06 -1.01
N THR A 374 -2.15 -26.84 0.31
CA THR A 374 -1.13 -27.50 1.13
C THR A 374 -1.81 -28.33 2.20
N LYS A 375 -1.38 -29.61 2.31
CA LYS A 375 -1.80 -30.56 3.37
C LYS A 375 -0.76 -30.60 4.47
N GLY A 376 -1.19 -30.94 5.70
CA GLY A 376 -0.32 -31.03 6.86
C GLY A 376 0.22 -29.66 7.31
N PHE A 377 -0.50 -28.57 7.07
CA PHE A 377 0.00 -27.24 7.39
C PHE A 377 0.05 -26.96 8.90
N LEU A 378 -0.85 -27.56 9.71
CA LEU A 378 -0.78 -27.47 11.17
C LEU A 378 0.13 -28.58 11.73
N PRO A 379 1.21 -28.21 12.45
CA PRO A 379 2.07 -29.20 13.12
C PRO A 379 1.33 -29.98 14.21
N LEU A 380 1.68 -31.23 14.39
CA LEU A 380 1.10 -32.11 15.45
C LEU A 380 1.62 -31.79 16.87
N LYS A 381 2.65 -30.93 16.99
CA LYS A 381 3.21 -30.51 18.29
C LYS A 381 2.35 -29.47 19.00
N GLN A 382 2.59 -29.27 20.29
CA GLN A 382 1.97 -28.18 21.07
C GLN A 382 3.02 -27.48 21.94
N PRO A 383 2.94 -26.17 22.16
CA PRO A 383 2.02 -25.24 21.42
C PRO A 383 2.40 -25.10 19.96
N VAL A 384 1.40 -24.96 19.09
CA VAL A 384 1.60 -24.47 17.72
C VAL A 384 1.75 -22.96 17.77
N LYS A 385 2.81 -22.44 17.15
CA LYS A 385 3.13 -21.02 17.15
C LYS A 385 2.95 -20.44 15.74
N ILE A 386 2.07 -19.48 15.58
CA ILE A 386 1.74 -18.89 14.26
C ILE A 386 1.94 -17.39 14.31
N LEU A 387 2.67 -16.86 13.33
CA LEU A 387 2.76 -15.43 13.09
C LEU A 387 1.57 -14.96 12.23
N ILE A 388 0.93 -13.87 12.62
CA ILE A 388 -0.20 -13.31 11.86
C ILE A 388 0.04 -11.83 11.58
N THR A 389 -0.09 -11.47 10.30
CA THR A 389 -0.11 -10.08 9.86
C THR A 389 -1.12 -9.90 8.73
N SER A 390 -1.37 -8.67 8.34
CA SER A 390 -2.22 -8.37 7.19
C SER A 390 -1.81 -7.06 6.50
N GLY A 391 -2.18 -6.96 5.22
CA GLY A 391 -1.93 -5.75 4.44
C GLY A 391 -2.76 -4.54 4.89
N ALA A 392 -2.33 -3.35 4.47
CA ALA A 392 -2.97 -2.06 4.78
C ALA A 392 -4.39 -1.90 4.18
N SER A 393 -4.80 -2.80 3.30
CA SER A 393 -6.14 -2.87 2.69
C SER A 393 -7.00 -4.00 3.25
N CYS A 394 -6.57 -4.69 4.31
CA CYS A 394 -7.29 -5.82 4.90
C CYS A 394 -8.16 -5.37 6.09
N PRO A 395 -9.46 -5.66 6.11
CA PRO A 395 -10.33 -5.43 7.26
C PRO A 395 -9.87 -6.20 8.51
N ASP A 396 -10.00 -5.57 9.68
CA ASP A 396 -9.71 -6.24 10.97
C ASP A 396 -10.60 -7.47 11.20
N ALA A 397 -11.83 -7.46 10.67
CA ALA A 397 -12.77 -8.57 10.75
C ALA A 397 -12.23 -9.85 10.10
N LEU A 398 -11.52 -9.77 8.97
CA LEU A 398 -10.91 -10.93 8.32
C LEU A 398 -9.78 -11.54 9.16
N VAL A 399 -8.97 -10.70 9.80
CA VAL A 399 -7.93 -11.18 10.73
C VAL A 399 -8.56 -11.90 11.92
N GLU A 400 -9.65 -11.35 12.49
CA GLU A 400 -10.40 -12.00 13.56
C GLU A 400 -11.01 -13.32 13.10
N GLY A 401 -11.55 -13.41 11.88
CA GLY A 401 -12.07 -14.64 11.27
C GLY A 401 -11.00 -15.75 11.24
N VAL A 402 -9.79 -15.42 10.75
CA VAL A 402 -8.65 -16.35 10.75
C VAL A 402 -8.27 -16.82 12.16
N ILE A 403 -8.20 -15.89 13.12
CA ILE A 403 -7.93 -16.23 14.54
C ILE A 403 -8.99 -17.20 15.07
N ASN A 404 -10.28 -16.89 14.83
CA ASN A 404 -11.39 -17.71 15.29
C ASN A 404 -11.38 -19.12 14.68
N LYS A 405 -11.09 -19.21 13.38
CA LYS A 405 -11.00 -20.49 12.65
C LYS A 405 -9.90 -21.36 13.24
N LEU A 406 -8.70 -20.82 13.41
CA LEU A 406 -7.57 -21.54 14.00
C LEU A 406 -7.86 -21.97 15.43
N ALA A 407 -8.33 -21.08 16.29
CA ALA A 407 -8.63 -21.39 17.69
C ALA A 407 -9.71 -22.45 17.82
N GLY A 408 -10.67 -22.49 16.90
CA GLY A 408 -11.71 -23.53 16.84
C GLY A 408 -11.14 -24.95 16.70
N TYR A 409 -10.06 -25.12 15.96
CA TYR A 409 -9.42 -26.43 15.79
C TYR A 409 -8.74 -26.96 17.06
N PHE A 410 -8.38 -26.09 17.99
CA PHE A 410 -7.76 -26.45 19.26
C PHE A 410 -8.76 -26.50 20.43
N ASN A 411 -10.08 -26.51 20.16
CA ASN A 411 -11.14 -26.40 21.18
C ASN A 411 -10.94 -25.21 22.14
N ALA A 412 -10.16 -24.25 21.72
CA ALA A 412 -9.91 -23.01 22.42
C ALA A 412 -11.06 -22.04 22.07
N ALA A 413 -12.26 -22.31 22.64
CA ALA A 413 -13.40 -21.40 22.48
C ALA A 413 -12.92 -19.99 22.81
N ILE A 414 -12.89 -19.10 21.80
CA ILE A 414 -12.56 -17.70 22.04
C ILE A 414 -13.69 -17.17 22.91
N LYS A 415 -13.44 -17.10 24.18
CA LYS A 415 -14.19 -16.24 25.08
C LYS A 415 -13.73 -14.82 24.72
N THR A 416 -14.17 -14.33 23.55
CA THR A 416 -13.85 -12.99 23.03
C THR A 416 -13.99 -11.95 24.13
N GLY A 417 -15.00 -12.07 25.00
CA GLY A 417 -15.18 -11.21 26.16
C GLY A 417 -14.07 -11.32 27.22
N ALA A 418 -13.41 -12.48 27.39
CA ALA A 418 -12.31 -12.63 28.34
C ALA A 418 -11.01 -12.03 27.78
N PHE A 419 -10.77 -12.18 26.46
CA PHE A 419 -9.63 -11.53 25.79
C PHE A 419 -9.80 -10.02 25.73
N ILE A 420 -10.99 -9.53 25.37
CA ILE A 420 -11.28 -8.08 25.39
C ILE A 420 -10.99 -7.52 26.79
N LYS A 421 -11.44 -8.18 27.86
CA LYS A 421 -11.14 -7.77 29.24
C LYS A 421 -9.64 -7.79 29.58
N LYS A 422 -8.87 -8.71 29.00
CA LYS A 422 -7.39 -8.77 29.20
C LYS A 422 -6.69 -7.61 28.48
N PHE A 423 -7.27 -7.10 27.39
CA PHE A 423 -6.71 -6.01 26.59
C PHE A 423 -7.40 -4.65 26.85
N SER A 424 -8.47 -4.60 27.63
CA SER A 424 -9.10 -3.37 28.15
C SER A 424 -8.45 -2.91 29.44
#